data_740f7ef460bd831dc8b3cfb87748b4f0
#
_entry.id   740f7ef460bd831dc8b3cfb87748b4f0
#
_cell.length_a   1.000
_cell.length_b   1.000
_cell.length_c   1.000
_cell.angle_alpha   90.00
_cell.angle_beta   90.00
_cell.angle_gamma   90.00
#
_symmetry.space_group_name_H-M   'P 1'
#
loop_
_entity.id
_entity.type
_entity.pdbx_description
1 polymer ?
#
loop_
_entity_poly.entity_id
_entity_poly.type
_entity_poly.pdbx_seq_one_letter_code
_entity_poly.pdbx_strand_id
1 'polypeptide(L)'
;MNTRSILSLLLSLALVLGLSVSAAAVNPNEVVIPEYSVADYTVPFATRLDAIDALKQPCSEQGTIVERSYTAPAYAVNEMLGKDVTIDKTVQIYLPYGYDESKSYNILYLLHGTGGKDTYWFFTAEPETTRNVLDNMIQQGLCEPLIVVTPEYPSELKGKDNKIKDELVAAYAEETNDSYLKVRNDLWTQFFGYELRNDIMPLVESEFSTYAGHDVSEESMRASREHRAMAGLSRGSMTTMRAGMLMNLDEIAWFGNYSGIWLDMDKLADKLENTDLSVKFWYNGTGTGDFAAENHLNFHNEAMARLSDYFTDGENYAMIVKDGGAHDYASWIVDLYNSLLVFFK
;
A
#
# COMPACT_ATOMS: atom_id res chain seq x y z
N MET A 1 -61.26 67.58 12.79
CA MET A 1 -61.09 66.60 11.68
C MET A 1 -59.63 66.40 11.48
N ASN A 2 -59.19 65.26 11.86
CA ASN A 2 -57.98 64.47 11.64
C ASN A 2 -56.67 65.16 11.27
N THR A 3 -55.88 65.32 12.28
CA THR A 3 -54.41 65.40 12.26
C THR A 3 -53.82 64.00 12.19
N ARG A 4 -52.98 63.75 11.18
CA ARG A 4 -52.09 62.57 11.18
C ARG A 4 -50.67 63.07 11.28
N SER A 5 -50.02 62.66 12.33
CA SER A 5 -48.63 62.85 12.65
C SER A 5 -47.76 62.20 11.60
N ILE A 6 -46.76 62.94 11.10
CA ILE A 6 -45.69 62.38 10.28
C ILE A 6 -44.54 62.14 11.24
N LEU A 7 -44.26 60.87 11.47
CA LEU A 7 -43.10 60.43 12.23
C LEU A 7 -41.91 60.39 11.24
N SER A 8 -40.94 61.25 11.47
CA SER A 8 -39.69 61.28 10.71
C SER A 8 -38.82 60.06 11.13
N LEU A 9 -38.66 59.17 10.20
CA LEU A 9 -37.72 58.04 10.30
C LEU A 9 -36.36 58.52 9.81
N LEU A 10 -35.43 58.74 10.73
CA LEU A 10 -34.00 58.87 10.45
C LEU A 10 -33.47 57.50 10.10
N LEU A 11 -33.27 57.28 8.82
CA LEU A 11 -32.56 56.12 8.29
C LEU A 11 -31.07 56.39 8.41
N SER A 12 -30.42 55.79 9.40
CA SER A 12 -28.96 55.73 9.51
C SER A 12 -28.46 54.75 8.44
N LEU A 13 -27.87 55.27 7.40
CA LEU A 13 -27.19 54.50 6.38
C LEU A 13 -25.86 53.98 6.94
N ALA A 14 -25.89 52.84 7.57
CA ALA A 14 -24.65 52.10 7.89
C ALA A 14 -24.10 51.53 6.59
N LEU A 15 -23.02 52.12 6.08
CA LEU A 15 -22.23 51.56 4.98
C LEU A 15 -21.54 50.33 5.51
N VAL A 16 -22.13 49.13 5.37
CA VAL A 16 -21.45 47.87 5.56
C VAL A 16 -20.59 47.70 4.30
N LEU A 17 -19.32 48.06 4.42
CA LEU A 17 -18.28 47.57 3.49
C LEU A 17 -18.22 46.04 3.64
N GLY A 18 -19.00 45.35 2.85
CA GLY A 18 -18.87 43.94 2.65
C GLY A 18 -17.54 43.69 1.95
N LEU A 19 -16.53 43.38 2.73
CA LEU A 19 -15.38 42.64 2.23
C LEU A 19 -15.91 41.25 1.79
N SER A 20 -16.30 41.16 0.53
CA SER A 20 -16.43 39.89 -0.12
C SER A 20 -15.02 39.30 -0.19
N VAL A 21 -14.65 38.49 0.83
CA VAL A 21 -13.59 37.53 0.65
C VAL A 21 -14.11 36.61 -0.44
N SER A 22 -13.67 36.85 -1.66
CA SER A 22 -13.79 35.91 -2.75
C SER A 22 -13.09 34.65 -2.23
N ALA A 23 -13.86 33.65 -1.83
CA ALA A 23 -13.35 32.32 -1.68
C ALA A 23 -12.76 31.99 -3.07
N ALA A 24 -11.44 32.04 -3.18
CA ALA A 24 -10.77 31.55 -4.37
C ALA A 24 -11.34 30.14 -4.59
N ALA A 25 -11.90 29.90 -5.78
CA ALA A 25 -12.35 28.57 -6.14
C ALA A 25 -11.15 27.65 -5.98
N VAL A 26 -11.22 26.74 -5.00
CA VAL A 26 -10.15 25.74 -4.78
C VAL A 26 -10.02 24.98 -6.08
N ASN A 27 -8.85 25.01 -6.67
CA ASN A 27 -8.56 24.24 -7.87
C ASN A 27 -8.70 22.75 -7.49
N PRO A 28 -9.64 21.99 -8.07
CA PRO A 28 -9.85 20.59 -7.68
C PRO A 28 -8.64 19.69 -8.00
N ASN A 29 -7.63 20.22 -8.69
CA ASN A 29 -6.37 19.53 -8.97
C ASN A 29 -5.21 20.03 -8.09
N GLU A 30 -5.45 20.91 -7.15
CA GLU A 30 -4.42 21.38 -6.24
C GLU A 30 -4.20 20.33 -5.15
N VAL A 31 -2.97 19.82 -5.07
CA VAL A 31 -2.58 18.86 -4.03
C VAL A 31 -2.40 19.59 -2.71
N VAL A 32 -3.17 19.20 -1.71
CA VAL A 32 -3.08 19.75 -0.37
C VAL A 32 -2.04 18.97 0.43
N ILE A 33 -1.03 19.67 0.93
CA ILE A 33 -0.05 19.10 1.86
C ILE A 33 -0.38 19.63 3.25
N PRO A 34 -1.04 18.81 4.12
CA PRO A 34 -1.32 19.22 5.49
C PRO A 34 -0.03 19.37 6.30
N GLU A 35 -0.10 20.14 7.35
CA GLU A 35 1.01 20.21 8.32
C GLU A 35 1.22 18.82 8.95
N TYR A 36 2.47 18.37 9.00
CA TYR A 36 2.87 17.11 9.60
C TYR A 36 4.25 17.22 10.21
N SER A 37 4.51 16.38 11.22
CA SER A 37 5.80 16.28 11.88
C SER A 37 6.51 15.02 11.41
N VAL A 38 7.80 15.11 11.16
CA VAL A 38 8.67 13.98 10.86
C VAL A 38 9.86 13.96 11.79
N ALA A 39 10.35 12.76 12.12
CA ALA A 39 11.57 12.58 12.89
C ALA A 39 12.82 12.94 12.06
N ASP A 40 13.93 13.17 12.77
CA ASP A 40 15.26 13.21 12.16
C ASP A 40 15.70 11.77 11.88
N TYR A 41 15.53 11.31 10.63
CA TYR A 41 15.92 9.97 10.26
C TYR A 41 17.44 9.79 10.17
N THR A 42 17.93 8.73 10.80
CA THR A 42 19.34 8.30 10.65
C THR A 42 19.55 7.51 9.35
N VAL A 43 18.49 6.91 8.81
CA VAL A 43 18.49 6.24 7.52
C VAL A 43 18.46 7.30 6.42
N PRO A 44 19.33 7.23 5.40
CA PRO A 44 19.40 8.23 4.34
C PRO A 44 18.29 8.02 3.30
N PHE A 45 17.04 8.21 3.69
CA PHE A 45 15.92 8.10 2.79
C PHE A 45 16.01 9.10 1.63
N ALA A 46 15.70 8.64 0.43
CA ALA A 46 15.57 9.48 -0.74
C ALA A 46 14.26 10.29 -0.68
N THR A 47 14.38 11.62 -0.71
CA THR A 47 13.26 12.57 -0.75
C THR A 47 13.08 13.24 -2.10
N ARG A 48 13.89 12.86 -3.09
CA ARG A 48 13.87 13.38 -4.46
C ARG A 48 13.84 12.22 -5.44
N LEU A 49 13.15 12.38 -6.56
CA LEU A 49 12.97 11.34 -7.56
C LEU A 49 14.27 10.95 -8.29
N ASP A 50 15.19 11.89 -8.44
CA ASP A 50 16.49 11.70 -9.09
C ASP A 50 17.56 11.08 -8.17
N ALA A 51 17.29 10.95 -6.89
CA ALA A 51 18.26 10.43 -5.91
C ALA A 51 18.74 9.01 -6.21
N ILE A 52 17.94 8.22 -6.92
CA ILE A 52 18.23 6.82 -7.25
C ILE A 52 18.48 6.57 -8.74
N ASP A 53 18.69 7.61 -9.56
CA ASP A 53 18.83 7.45 -11.01
C ASP A 53 19.99 6.54 -11.42
N ALA A 54 21.06 6.54 -10.65
CA ALA A 54 22.19 5.64 -10.88
C ALA A 54 21.80 4.16 -10.70
N LEU A 55 20.86 3.87 -9.79
CA LEU A 55 20.40 2.49 -9.52
C LEU A 55 19.44 1.96 -10.59
N LYS A 56 18.86 2.83 -11.40
CA LYS A 56 17.95 2.45 -12.50
C LYS A 56 18.69 1.86 -13.71
N GLN A 57 20.01 1.97 -13.74
CA GLN A 57 20.84 1.44 -14.83
C GLN A 57 21.22 -0.03 -14.57
N PRO A 58 21.41 -0.85 -15.61
CA PRO A 58 21.87 -2.23 -15.45
C PRO A 58 23.22 -2.31 -14.71
N CYS A 59 23.37 -3.27 -13.82
CA CYS A 59 24.63 -3.61 -13.17
C CYS A 59 25.18 -4.96 -13.66
N SER A 60 26.33 -5.39 -13.16
CA SER A 60 26.97 -6.64 -13.56
C SER A 60 26.34 -7.89 -12.94
N GLU A 61 25.71 -7.73 -11.78
CA GLU A 61 25.09 -8.81 -11.02
C GLU A 61 23.57 -8.71 -11.15
N GLN A 62 23.02 -9.33 -12.20
CA GLN A 62 21.61 -9.25 -12.51
C GLN A 62 20.83 -10.47 -12.02
N GLY A 63 19.77 -10.24 -11.28
CA GLY A 63 18.80 -11.25 -10.90
C GLY A 63 17.94 -11.73 -12.07
N THR A 64 17.16 -12.74 -11.83
CA THR A 64 16.23 -13.33 -12.81
C THR A 64 14.79 -13.19 -12.36
N ILE A 65 13.87 -13.12 -13.32
CA ILE A 65 12.43 -13.11 -13.04
C ILE A 65 11.84 -14.38 -13.61
N VAL A 66 11.12 -15.13 -12.78
CA VAL A 66 10.42 -16.35 -13.17
C VAL A 66 8.93 -16.19 -12.91
N GLU A 67 8.11 -16.82 -13.76
CA GLU A 67 6.65 -16.82 -13.61
C GLU A 67 6.18 -18.15 -13.02
N ARG A 68 5.18 -18.09 -12.14
CA ARG A 68 4.44 -19.27 -11.67
C ARG A 68 2.95 -19.07 -11.85
N SER A 69 2.30 -20.10 -12.37
CA SER A 69 0.84 -20.17 -12.46
C SER A 69 0.27 -20.92 -11.27
N TYR A 70 -0.91 -20.51 -10.81
CA TYR A 70 -1.65 -21.20 -9.76
C TYR A 70 -3.14 -21.04 -9.99
N THR A 71 -3.91 -21.91 -9.34
CA THR A 71 -5.37 -21.84 -9.30
C THR A 71 -5.79 -21.59 -7.86
N ALA A 72 -6.54 -20.53 -7.62
CA ALA A 72 -7.06 -20.18 -6.30
C ALA A 72 -8.58 -20.14 -6.29
N PRO A 73 -9.24 -20.33 -5.13
CA PRO A 73 -10.65 -20.00 -4.97
C PRO A 73 -10.91 -18.52 -5.26
N ALA A 74 -12.03 -18.22 -5.91
CA ALA A 74 -12.51 -16.84 -6.04
C ALA A 74 -13.11 -16.38 -4.70
N TYR A 75 -12.24 -16.11 -3.70
CA TYR A 75 -12.63 -15.96 -2.29
C TYR A 75 -13.83 -15.03 -2.09
N ALA A 76 -13.79 -13.82 -2.67
CA ALA A 76 -14.90 -12.87 -2.54
C ALA A 76 -16.20 -13.40 -3.15
N VAL A 77 -16.13 -14.05 -4.32
CA VAL A 77 -17.30 -14.60 -5.02
C VAL A 77 -17.89 -15.79 -4.25
N ASN A 78 -17.02 -16.65 -3.75
CA ASN A 78 -17.44 -17.86 -3.04
C ASN A 78 -18.09 -17.51 -1.71
N GLU A 79 -17.48 -16.60 -0.95
CA GLU A 79 -18.00 -16.15 0.35
C GLU A 79 -19.32 -15.37 0.19
N MET A 80 -19.33 -14.34 -0.66
CA MET A 80 -20.45 -13.41 -0.75
C MET A 80 -21.63 -13.95 -1.54
N LEU A 81 -21.41 -14.84 -2.49
CA LEU A 81 -22.45 -15.34 -3.38
C LEU A 81 -22.74 -16.85 -3.20
N GLY A 82 -22.08 -17.51 -2.25
CA GLY A 82 -22.25 -18.94 -1.99
C GLY A 82 -21.91 -19.80 -3.22
N LYS A 83 -20.93 -19.40 -4.02
CA LYS A 83 -20.49 -20.12 -5.22
C LYS A 83 -19.23 -20.94 -4.90
N ASP A 84 -18.89 -21.87 -5.77
CA ASP A 84 -17.65 -22.63 -5.74
C ASP A 84 -16.94 -22.43 -7.08
N VAL A 85 -16.18 -21.32 -7.16
CA VAL A 85 -15.50 -20.87 -8.37
C VAL A 85 -14.01 -20.74 -8.09
N THR A 86 -13.17 -21.13 -9.04
CA THR A 86 -11.72 -20.96 -9.02
C THR A 86 -11.26 -20.01 -10.11
N ILE A 87 -10.07 -19.43 -9.93
CA ILE A 87 -9.44 -18.50 -10.86
C ILE A 87 -8.01 -18.94 -11.11
N ASP A 88 -7.63 -18.99 -12.38
CA ASP A 88 -6.24 -19.19 -12.78
C ASP A 88 -5.51 -17.84 -12.83
N LYS A 89 -4.39 -17.75 -12.14
CA LYS A 89 -3.58 -16.54 -11.99
C LYS A 89 -2.10 -16.85 -12.14
N THR A 90 -1.31 -15.79 -12.23
CA THR A 90 0.16 -15.85 -12.26
C THR A 90 0.76 -14.92 -11.22
N VAL A 91 1.99 -15.24 -10.81
CA VAL A 91 2.87 -14.35 -10.04
C VAL A 91 4.20 -14.24 -10.74
N GLN A 92 4.82 -13.06 -10.70
CA GLN A 92 6.20 -12.87 -11.12
C GLN A 92 7.09 -12.91 -9.89
N ILE A 93 8.21 -13.61 -9.97
CA ILE A 93 9.11 -13.84 -8.84
C ILE A 93 10.53 -13.43 -9.28
N TYR A 94 11.05 -12.38 -8.64
CA TYR A 94 12.44 -12.00 -8.78
C TYR A 94 13.31 -12.83 -7.84
N LEU A 95 14.35 -13.43 -8.38
CA LEU A 95 15.40 -14.13 -7.67
C LEU A 95 16.70 -13.32 -7.79
N PRO A 96 17.41 -13.02 -6.68
CA PRO A 96 18.61 -12.21 -6.73
C PRO A 96 19.74 -12.90 -7.51
N TYR A 97 20.70 -12.12 -7.99
CA TYR A 97 21.90 -12.68 -8.63
C TYR A 97 22.56 -13.71 -7.73
N GLY A 98 22.94 -14.85 -8.33
CA GLY A 98 23.56 -15.95 -7.58
C GLY A 98 22.62 -16.61 -6.57
N TYR A 99 21.29 -16.59 -6.81
CA TYR A 99 20.33 -17.35 -6.02
C TYR A 99 20.78 -18.79 -5.86
N ASP A 100 20.76 -19.28 -4.63
CA ASP A 100 21.30 -20.58 -4.23
C ASP A 100 20.33 -21.25 -3.26
N GLU A 101 19.79 -22.39 -3.61
CA GLU A 101 18.82 -23.15 -2.83
C GLU A 101 19.37 -23.62 -1.45
N SER A 102 20.68 -23.58 -1.25
CA SER A 102 21.28 -23.89 0.06
C SER A 102 21.26 -22.73 1.06
N LYS A 103 20.82 -21.54 0.63
CA LYS A 103 20.71 -20.34 1.46
C LYS A 103 19.24 -20.04 1.75
N SER A 104 18.99 -19.20 2.77
CA SER A 104 17.66 -18.70 3.07
C SER A 104 17.57 -17.21 2.70
N TYR A 105 16.45 -16.81 2.11
CA TYR A 105 16.22 -15.45 1.65
C TYR A 105 15.00 -14.83 2.34
N ASN A 106 15.11 -13.55 2.65
CA ASN A 106 13.94 -12.72 2.96
C ASN A 106 13.03 -12.61 1.74
N ILE A 107 11.74 -12.38 1.96
CA ILE A 107 10.77 -12.29 0.87
C ILE A 107 9.89 -11.04 1.01
N LEU A 108 9.69 -10.34 -0.11
CA LEU A 108 8.80 -9.19 -0.22
C LEU A 108 7.66 -9.50 -1.18
N TYR A 109 6.41 -9.41 -0.72
CA TYR A 109 5.21 -9.41 -1.55
C TYR A 109 4.90 -7.97 -1.95
N LEU A 110 5.09 -7.62 -3.23
CA LEU A 110 5.04 -6.27 -3.76
C LEU A 110 3.85 -6.05 -4.68
N LEU A 111 2.88 -5.26 -4.24
CA LEU A 111 1.59 -5.11 -4.90
C LEU A 111 1.55 -3.91 -5.86
N HIS A 112 0.90 -4.13 -7.00
CA HIS A 112 0.55 -3.06 -7.96
C HIS A 112 -0.65 -2.23 -7.50
N GLY A 113 -1.01 -1.17 -8.24
CA GLY A 113 -2.20 -0.35 -8.00
C GLY A 113 -3.42 -0.75 -8.82
N THR A 114 -4.41 0.12 -8.84
CA THR A 114 -5.64 -0.06 -9.63
C THR A 114 -5.34 -0.29 -11.10
N GLY A 115 -5.92 -1.36 -11.65
CA GLY A 115 -5.78 -1.72 -13.07
C GLY A 115 -4.43 -2.32 -13.47
N GLY A 116 -3.51 -2.48 -12.52
CA GLY A 116 -2.25 -3.20 -12.75
C GLY A 116 -2.45 -4.72 -12.74
N LYS A 117 -1.36 -5.43 -12.94
CA LYS A 117 -1.26 -6.90 -12.92
C LYS A 117 0.04 -7.31 -12.23
N ASP A 118 0.23 -8.61 -12.05
CA ASP A 118 1.49 -9.22 -11.60
C ASP A 118 2.73 -8.71 -12.36
N THR A 119 2.59 -8.40 -13.65
CA THR A 119 3.65 -7.87 -14.51
C THR A 119 3.98 -6.39 -14.31
N TYR A 120 3.23 -5.65 -13.48
CA TYR A 120 3.34 -4.20 -13.39
C TYR A 120 4.75 -3.73 -13.05
N TRP A 121 5.33 -4.24 -11.99
CA TRP A 121 6.61 -3.79 -11.47
C TRP A 121 7.80 -4.14 -12.38
N PHE A 122 7.79 -5.31 -13.02
CA PHE A 122 8.94 -5.77 -13.76
C PHE A 122 8.87 -5.54 -15.28
N PHE A 123 7.65 -5.46 -15.84
CA PHE A 123 7.49 -5.48 -17.30
C PHE A 123 6.61 -4.37 -17.86
N THR A 124 5.74 -3.75 -17.07
CA THR A 124 4.69 -2.88 -17.61
C THR A 124 4.94 -1.40 -17.35
N ALA A 125 5.29 -1.01 -16.13
CA ALA A 125 5.41 0.41 -15.77
C ALA A 125 6.65 1.04 -16.42
N GLU A 126 7.82 0.56 -16.04
CA GLU A 126 9.10 0.86 -16.68
C GLU A 126 9.89 -0.44 -16.75
N PRO A 127 9.92 -1.12 -17.91
CA PRO A 127 10.61 -2.40 -18.07
C PRO A 127 12.04 -2.33 -17.56
N GLU A 128 12.50 -3.38 -16.87
CA GLU A 128 13.83 -3.54 -16.30
C GLU A 128 14.17 -2.62 -15.11
N THR A 129 13.51 -1.46 -14.92
CA THR A 129 13.90 -0.47 -13.91
C THR A 129 13.80 -1.04 -12.50
N THR A 130 12.70 -1.71 -12.14
CA THR A 130 12.57 -2.32 -10.81
C THR A 130 13.65 -3.37 -10.56
N ARG A 131 13.92 -4.23 -11.54
CA ARG A 131 15.00 -5.24 -11.45
C ARG A 131 16.35 -4.55 -11.25
N ASN A 132 16.68 -3.55 -12.06
CA ASN A 132 17.94 -2.83 -11.96
C ASN A 132 18.12 -2.17 -10.58
N VAL A 133 17.06 -1.58 -10.01
CA VAL A 133 17.12 -1.00 -8.66
C VAL A 133 17.41 -2.08 -7.62
N LEU A 134 16.71 -3.22 -7.66
CA LEU A 134 16.93 -4.35 -6.76
C LEU A 134 18.38 -4.89 -6.88
N ASP A 135 18.82 -5.14 -8.10
CA ASP A 135 20.16 -5.66 -8.41
C ASP A 135 21.26 -4.72 -7.88
N ASN A 136 21.14 -3.42 -8.15
CA ASN A 136 22.08 -2.42 -7.68
C ASN A 136 22.08 -2.27 -6.15
N MET A 137 20.90 -2.32 -5.51
CA MET A 137 20.83 -2.23 -4.05
C MET A 137 21.52 -3.42 -3.39
N ILE A 138 21.31 -4.63 -3.92
CA ILE A 138 21.95 -5.85 -3.43
C ILE A 138 23.46 -5.81 -3.69
N GLN A 139 23.89 -5.49 -4.91
CA GLN A 139 25.30 -5.42 -5.27
C GLN A 139 26.08 -4.38 -4.44
N GLN A 140 25.43 -3.26 -4.06
CA GLN A 140 26.03 -2.20 -3.25
C GLN A 140 25.89 -2.46 -1.74
N GLY A 141 25.24 -3.55 -1.31
CA GLY A 141 25.03 -3.86 0.10
C GLY A 141 24.06 -2.90 0.81
N LEU A 142 23.18 -2.23 0.07
CA LEU A 142 22.14 -1.35 0.61
C LEU A 142 21.00 -2.15 1.24
N CYS A 143 20.72 -3.34 0.70
CA CYS A 143 19.82 -4.33 1.29
C CYS A 143 20.42 -5.73 1.15
N GLU A 144 19.93 -6.67 1.94
CA GLU A 144 20.27 -8.09 1.82
C GLU A 144 19.65 -8.68 0.53
N PRO A 145 20.28 -9.72 -0.07
CA PRO A 145 19.63 -10.47 -1.14
C PRO A 145 18.25 -10.99 -0.70
N LEU A 146 17.23 -10.73 -1.52
CA LEU A 146 15.85 -11.11 -1.21
C LEU A 146 15.11 -11.61 -2.44
N ILE A 147 14.03 -12.35 -2.20
CA ILE A 147 13.05 -12.73 -3.22
C ILE A 147 11.96 -11.65 -3.24
N VAL A 148 11.52 -11.22 -4.43
CA VAL A 148 10.39 -10.30 -4.57
C VAL A 148 9.30 -10.95 -5.40
N VAL A 149 8.09 -11.03 -4.86
CA VAL A 149 6.92 -11.62 -5.49
C VAL A 149 5.93 -10.53 -5.84
N THR A 150 5.51 -10.46 -7.10
CA THR A 150 4.47 -9.51 -7.54
C THR A 150 3.23 -10.28 -7.95
N PRO A 151 2.23 -10.41 -7.05
CA PRO A 151 0.98 -11.09 -7.35
C PRO A 151 0.00 -10.18 -8.07
N GLU A 152 -0.98 -10.80 -8.75
CA GLU A 152 -2.15 -10.09 -9.24
C GLU A 152 -3.26 -10.11 -8.18
N TYR A 153 -3.69 -8.93 -7.76
CA TYR A 153 -4.92 -8.74 -7.01
C TYR A 153 -5.75 -7.66 -7.75
N PRO A 154 -7.02 -7.49 -7.54
CA PRO A 154 -7.93 -8.26 -6.69
C PRO A 154 -8.20 -9.65 -7.27
N SER A 155 -8.73 -10.53 -6.41
CA SER A 155 -9.22 -11.85 -6.78
C SER A 155 -10.54 -11.75 -7.56
N GLU A 156 -10.57 -10.95 -8.63
CA GLU A 156 -11.73 -10.79 -9.51
C GLU A 156 -11.73 -11.87 -10.58
N LEU A 157 -12.92 -12.38 -10.89
CA LEU A 157 -13.09 -13.19 -12.09
C LEU A 157 -12.72 -12.35 -13.32
N LYS A 158 -11.69 -12.79 -14.03
CA LYS A 158 -11.30 -12.21 -15.32
C LYS A 158 -12.35 -12.60 -16.37
N GLY A 159 -12.77 -11.67 -17.20
CA GLY A 159 -13.54 -11.95 -18.40
C GLY A 159 -14.88 -11.23 -18.50
N LYS A 160 -15.73 -11.75 -19.37
CA LYS A 160 -16.96 -11.09 -19.83
C LYS A 160 -18.11 -11.09 -18.81
N ASP A 161 -17.89 -11.57 -17.59
CA ASP A 161 -18.94 -11.73 -16.59
C ASP A 161 -19.05 -10.52 -15.67
N ASN A 162 -19.35 -9.35 -16.25
CA ASN A 162 -19.70 -8.16 -15.48
C ASN A 162 -20.88 -8.41 -14.51
N LYS A 163 -21.72 -9.40 -14.80
CA LYS A 163 -22.87 -9.73 -13.97
C LYS A 163 -22.47 -10.28 -12.60
N ILE A 164 -21.53 -11.21 -12.54
CA ILE A 164 -21.02 -11.73 -11.24
C ILE A 164 -20.38 -10.60 -10.44
N LYS A 165 -19.63 -9.74 -11.10
CA LYS A 165 -19.02 -8.58 -10.46
C LYS A 165 -20.05 -7.62 -9.87
N ASP A 166 -21.11 -7.31 -10.61
CA ASP A 166 -22.17 -6.42 -10.16
C ASP A 166 -22.97 -7.06 -9.02
N GLU A 167 -23.28 -8.35 -9.10
CA GLU A 167 -23.92 -9.11 -8.02
C GLU A 167 -23.06 -9.12 -6.75
N LEU A 168 -21.74 -9.33 -6.88
CA LEU A 168 -20.80 -9.35 -5.78
C LEU A 168 -20.71 -7.98 -5.07
N VAL A 169 -20.58 -6.89 -5.83
CA VAL A 169 -20.54 -5.54 -5.28
C VAL A 169 -21.85 -5.19 -4.58
N ALA A 170 -23.00 -5.60 -5.14
CA ALA A 170 -24.31 -5.36 -4.53
C ALA A 170 -24.46 -6.14 -3.21
N ALA A 171 -24.06 -7.41 -3.17
CA ALA A 171 -24.13 -8.25 -1.97
C ALA A 171 -23.25 -7.67 -0.84
N TYR A 172 -22.04 -7.25 -1.16
CA TYR A 172 -21.14 -6.65 -0.16
C TYR A 172 -21.64 -5.28 0.33
N ALA A 173 -22.24 -4.48 -0.55
CA ALA A 173 -22.88 -3.21 -0.17
C ALA A 173 -24.06 -3.41 0.77
N GLU A 174 -24.87 -4.45 0.54
CA GLU A 174 -25.99 -4.81 1.40
C GLU A 174 -25.53 -5.26 2.79
N GLU A 175 -24.49 -6.09 2.84
CA GLU A 175 -23.92 -6.58 4.11
C GLU A 175 -23.26 -5.46 4.94
N THR A 176 -22.49 -4.60 4.30
CA THR A 176 -21.73 -3.54 4.99
C THR A 176 -22.51 -2.25 5.18
N ASN A 177 -23.65 -2.09 4.52
CA ASN A 177 -24.44 -0.84 4.47
C ASN A 177 -23.62 0.38 4.00
N ASP A 178 -22.64 0.16 3.14
CA ASP A 178 -21.69 1.18 2.70
C ASP A 178 -21.99 1.70 1.29
N SER A 179 -21.40 2.85 0.95
CA SER A 179 -21.49 3.38 -0.40
C SER A 179 -20.73 2.49 -1.42
N TYR A 180 -21.22 2.43 -2.66
CA TYR A 180 -20.62 1.65 -3.73
C TYR A 180 -19.11 1.83 -3.91
N LEU A 181 -18.60 3.06 -3.76
CA LEU A 181 -17.16 3.33 -3.91
C LEU A 181 -16.34 2.75 -2.76
N LYS A 182 -16.85 2.86 -1.54
CA LYS A 182 -16.19 2.29 -0.36
C LYS A 182 -16.18 0.77 -0.44
N VAL A 183 -17.35 0.18 -0.72
CA VAL A 183 -17.52 -1.25 -0.97
C VAL A 183 -16.51 -1.78 -1.99
N ARG A 184 -16.40 -1.12 -3.13
CA ARG A 184 -15.48 -1.53 -4.19
C ARG A 184 -14.02 -1.56 -3.72
N ASN A 185 -13.61 -0.58 -2.93
CA ASN A 185 -12.25 -0.56 -2.39
C ASN A 185 -12.03 -1.64 -1.34
N ASP A 186 -12.98 -1.83 -0.44
CA ASP A 186 -12.88 -2.80 0.65
C ASP A 186 -12.89 -4.24 0.14
N LEU A 187 -13.82 -4.55 -0.74
CA LEU A 187 -13.97 -5.88 -1.35
C LEU A 187 -12.66 -6.38 -1.99
N TRP A 188 -12.00 -5.53 -2.79
CA TRP A 188 -10.78 -5.92 -3.50
C TRP A 188 -9.58 -6.12 -2.59
N THR A 189 -9.53 -5.40 -1.48
CA THR A 189 -8.38 -5.40 -0.59
C THR A 189 -8.49 -6.43 0.53
N GLN A 190 -9.71 -6.72 0.97
CA GLN A 190 -9.98 -7.61 2.10
C GLN A 190 -9.78 -9.09 1.74
N PHE A 191 -10.44 -9.56 0.69
CA PHE A 191 -10.42 -10.99 0.36
C PHE A 191 -9.07 -11.49 -0.16
N PHE A 192 -8.21 -10.60 -0.62
CA PHE A 192 -6.85 -10.97 -1.04
C PHE A 192 -6.01 -11.55 0.12
N GLY A 193 -6.32 -11.21 1.36
CA GLY A 193 -5.60 -11.76 2.50
C GLY A 193 -5.72 -13.30 2.63
N TYR A 194 -6.84 -13.87 2.23
CA TYR A 194 -7.03 -15.32 2.19
C TYR A 194 -6.21 -15.96 1.07
N GLU A 195 -6.23 -15.37 -0.13
CA GLU A 195 -5.45 -15.85 -1.27
C GLU A 195 -3.94 -15.77 -1.00
N LEU A 196 -3.49 -14.67 -0.39
CA LEU A 196 -2.09 -14.50 -0.01
C LEU A 196 -1.64 -15.64 0.91
N ARG A 197 -2.40 -15.90 2.00
CA ARG A 197 -2.07 -16.91 3.02
C ARG A 197 -2.16 -18.33 2.48
N ASN A 198 -3.25 -18.64 1.77
CA ASN A 198 -3.61 -20.04 1.49
C ASN A 198 -3.04 -20.54 0.15
N ASP A 199 -2.72 -19.62 -0.78
CA ASP A 199 -2.33 -19.99 -2.13
C ASP A 199 -0.95 -19.43 -2.51
N ILE A 200 -0.72 -18.11 -2.38
CA ILE A 200 0.49 -17.48 -2.92
C ILE A 200 1.72 -17.77 -2.05
N MET A 201 1.63 -17.53 -0.72
CA MET A 201 2.75 -17.80 0.17
C MET A 201 3.14 -19.29 0.15
N PRO A 202 2.21 -20.26 0.27
CA PRO A 202 2.55 -21.67 0.14
C PRO A 202 3.15 -22.04 -1.21
N LEU A 203 2.62 -21.53 -2.32
CA LEU A 203 3.16 -21.77 -3.65
C LEU A 203 4.63 -21.38 -3.74
N VAL A 204 4.94 -20.15 -3.34
CA VAL A 204 6.28 -19.58 -3.51
C VAL A 204 7.26 -20.18 -2.50
N GLU A 205 6.89 -20.26 -1.23
CA GLU A 205 7.80 -20.63 -0.16
C GLU A 205 8.00 -22.14 0.00
N SER A 206 7.16 -22.96 -0.63
CA SER A 206 7.46 -24.39 -0.81
C SER A 206 8.47 -24.66 -1.91
N GLU A 207 8.54 -23.81 -2.94
CA GLU A 207 9.42 -23.99 -4.10
C GLU A 207 10.76 -23.27 -3.92
N PHE A 208 10.78 -22.05 -3.39
CA PHE A 208 11.97 -21.22 -3.26
C PHE A 208 12.50 -21.18 -1.82
N SER A 209 13.81 -21.09 -1.67
CA SER A 209 14.49 -21.13 -0.38
C SER A 209 14.33 -19.83 0.39
N THR A 210 13.27 -19.75 1.17
CA THR A 210 13.03 -18.68 2.16
C THR A 210 13.40 -19.17 3.57
N TYR A 211 13.25 -18.29 4.56
CA TYR A 211 13.42 -18.68 5.96
C TYR A 211 12.34 -19.65 6.48
N ALA A 212 11.28 -19.93 5.72
CA ALA A 212 10.35 -21.02 5.97
C ALA A 212 10.99 -22.42 5.72
N GLY A 213 12.08 -22.47 4.95
CA GLY A 213 12.82 -23.74 4.69
C GLY A 213 11.99 -24.77 3.94
N HIS A 214 11.15 -24.33 3.00
CA HIS A 214 10.17 -25.13 2.23
C HIS A 214 9.05 -25.77 3.08
N ASP A 215 8.99 -25.51 4.39
CA ASP A 215 7.90 -25.91 5.28
C ASP A 215 6.86 -24.78 5.35
N VAL A 216 5.75 -24.99 4.69
CA VAL A 216 4.63 -24.04 4.66
C VAL A 216 3.53 -24.36 5.66
N SER A 217 3.86 -25.16 6.68
CA SER A 217 2.98 -25.33 7.83
C SER A 217 2.74 -23.99 8.56
N GLU A 218 1.60 -23.83 9.19
CA GLU A 218 1.26 -22.62 9.94
C GLU A 218 2.32 -22.27 11.00
N GLU A 219 2.89 -23.30 11.65
CA GLU A 219 3.96 -23.13 12.65
C GLU A 219 5.23 -22.55 12.04
N SER A 220 5.70 -23.09 10.90
CA SER A 220 6.90 -22.62 10.22
C SER A 220 6.69 -21.23 9.62
N MET A 221 5.52 -20.97 9.04
CA MET A 221 5.16 -19.67 8.47
C MET A 221 5.13 -18.58 9.54
N ARG A 222 4.61 -18.87 10.72
CA ARG A 222 4.63 -17.94 11.86
C ARG A 222 6.03 -17.77 12.45
N ALA A 223 6.80 -18.85 12.59
CA ALA A 223 8.16 -18.80 13.12
C ALA A 223 9.10 -17.94 12.26
N SER A 224 8.89 -17.92 10.93
CA SER A 224 9.67 -17.17 9.96
C SER A 224 9.07 -15.80 9.58
N ARG A 225 8.05 -15.31 10.32
CA ARG A 225 7.33 -14.06 9.98
C ARG A 225 8.22 -12.82 9.82
N GLU A 226 9.29 -12.73 10.59
CA GLU A 226 10.22 -11.58 10.56
C GLU A 226 11.07 -11.52 9.28
N HIS A 227 10.98 -12.55 8.45
CA HIS A 227 11.60 -12.63 7.15
C HIS A 227 10.64 -12.35 5.98
N ARG A 228 9.40 -11.87 6.29
CA ARG A 228 8.40 -11.49 5.28
C ARG A 228 8.03 -10.03 5.39
N ALA A 229 8.02 -9.39 4.21
CA ALA A 229 7.52 -8.04 4.02
C ALA A 229 6.36 -8.03 3.02
N MET A 230 5.49 -7.05 3.16
CA MET A 230 4.45 -6.73 2.19
C MET A 230 4.44 -5.24 1.93
N ALA A 231 4.45 -4.84 0.66
CA ALA A 231 4.39 -3.45 0.28
C ALA A 231 3.55 -3.26 -0.99
N GLY A 232 3.10 -2.05 -1.24
CA GLY A 232 2.34 -1.79 -2.45
C GLY A 232 2.05 -0.32 -2.68
N LEU A 233 1.69 -0.02 -3.93
CA LEU A 233 1.36 1.32 -4.39
C LEU A 233 -0.15 1.53 -4.50
N SER A 234 -0.64 2.74 -4.20
CA SER A 234 -2.04 3.12 -4.41
C SER A 234 -3.01 2.12 -3.76
N ARG A 235 -3.85 1.42 -4.54
CA ARG A 235 -4.71 0.36 -4.02
C ARG A 235 -3.91 -0.82 -3.43
N GLY A 236 -2.73 -1.13 -3.95
CA GLY A 236 -1.81 -2.11 -3.37
C GLY A 236 -1.36 -1.72 -1.97
N SER A 237 -1.20 -0.44 -1.70
CA SER A 237 -0.96 0.10 -0.38
C SER A 237 -2.14 -0.20 0.57
N MET A 238 -3.37 0.06 0.15
CA MET A 238 -4.58 -0.29 0.93
C MET A 238 -4.65 -1.80 1.19
N THR A 239 -4.30 -2.61 0.20
CA THR A 239 -4.26 -4.07 0.32
C THR A 239 -3.20 -4.51 1.31
N THR A 240 -2.02 -3.89 1.29
CA THR A 240 -0.94 -4.14 2.26
C THR A 240 -1.44 -3.96 3.70
N MET A 241 -2.23 -2.92 3.97
CA MET A 241 -2.79 -2.72 5.30
C MET A 241 -3.84 -3.76 5.67
N ARG A 242 -4.79 -4.04 4.79
CA ARG A 242 -5.90 -4.94 5.10
C ARG A 242 -5.52 -6.40 5.02
N ALA A 243 -4.99 -6.83 3.88
CA ALA A 243 -4.59 -8.21 3.69
C ALA A 243 -3.32 -8.58 4.46
N GLY A 244 -2.37 -7.66 4.58
CA GLY A 244 -1.14 -7.86 5.32
C GLY A 244 -1.32 -7.58 6.81
N MET A 245 -1.39 -6.33 7.21
CA MET A 245 -1.29 -5.94 8.61
C MET A 245 -2.49 -6.40 9.46
N LEU A 246 -3.73 -6.30 8.96
CA LEU A 246 -4.89 -6.74 9.72
C LEU A 246 -5.10 -8.26 9.71
N MET A 247 -4.89 -8.92 8.56
CA MET A 247 -5.23 -10.34 8.42
C MET A 247 -4.06 -11.28 8.63
N ASN A 248 -2.84 -10.88 8.23
CA ASN A 248 -1.66 -11.75 8.18
C ASN A 248 -0.48 -11.22 9.00
N LEU A 249 -0.73 -10.43 10.06
CA LEU A 249 0.32 -9.93 10.95
C LEU A 249 1.12 -11.06 11.62
N ASP A 250 0.52 -12.23 11.78
CA ASP A 250 1.15 -13.42 12.34
C ASP A 250 2.11 -14.13 11.38
N GLU A 251 2.11 -13.75 10.11
CA GLU A 251 3.03 -14.30 9.09
C GLU A 251 3.90 -13.22 8.41
N ILE A 252 3.58 -11.93 8.57
CA ILE A 252 4.29 -10.80 7.96
C ILE A 252 4.65 -9.77 9.03
N ALA A 253 5.88 -9.23 8.99
CA ALA A 253 6.37 -8.32 10.02
C ALA A 253 6.72 -6.91 9.53
N TRP A 254 6.93 -6.70 8.22
CA TRP A 254 7.39 -5.47 7.62
C TRP A 254 6.38 -4.98 6.60
N PHE A 255 6.03 -3.67 6.63
CA PHE A 255 4.99 -3.13 5.78
C PHE A 255 5.42 -1.84 5.11
N GLY A 256 5.06 -1.69 3.81
CA GLY A 256 5.34 -0.52 2.99
C GLY A 256 4.10 0.01 2.28
N ASN A 257 3.76 1.27 2.53
CA ASN A 257 2.60 1.93 1.95
C ASN A 257 3.03 3.08 1.04
N TYR A 258 2.78 2.96 -0.26
CA TYR A 258 3.17 3.95 -1.26
C TYR A 258 1.95 4.64 -1.84
N SER A 259 1.86 5.96 -1.69
CA SER A 259 0.81 6.79 -2.30
C SER A 259 -0.62 6.31 -2.04
N GLY A 260 -0.93 5.97 -0.81
CA GLY A 260 -2.29 5.62 -0.45
C GLY A 260 -2.40 4.89 0.88
N ILE A 261 -3.30 5.39 1.70
CA ILE A 261 -3.76 4.73 2.92
C ILE A 261 -5.28 4.74 2.88
N TRP A 262 -5.88 3.60 3.17
CA TRP A 262 -7.32 3.49 3.33
C TRP A 262 -7.62 2.41 4.34
N LEU A 263 -7.44 2.76 5.59
CA LEU A 263 -7.68 1.88 6.71
C LEU A 263 -8.46 2.63 7.78
N ASP A 264 -9.38 1.91 8.40
CA ASP A 264 -10.04 2.35 9.62
C ASP A 264 -9.03 2.27 10.78
N MET A 265 -8.70 3.42 11.37
CA MET A 265 -7.73 3.51 12.47
C MET A 265 -8.18 2.72 13.70
N ASP A 266 -9.49 2.60 13.94
CA ASP A 266 -10.02 1.83 15.05
C ASP A 266 -9.73 0.33 14.87
N LYS A 267 -9.86 -0.18 13.64
CA LYS A 267 -9.50 -1.58 13.32
C LYS A 267 -8.01 -1.85 13.50
N LEU A 268 -7.16 -0.88 13.16
CA LEU A 268 -5.73 -1.04 13.35
C LEU A 268 -5.37 -1.03 14.85
N ALA A 269 -5.91 -0.09 15.61
CA ALA A 269 -5.71 -0.02 17.05
C ALA A 269 -6.18 -1.31 17.73
N ASP A 270 -7.39 -1.77 17.44
CA ASP A 270 -7.94 -3.03 17.97
C ASP A 270 -7.06 -4.24 17.64
N LYS A 271 -6.55 -4.31 16.39
CA LYS A 271 -5.63 -5.40 15.99
C LYS A 271 -4.35 -5.38 16.81
N LEU A 272 -3.74 -4.21 17.03
CA LEU A 272 -2.48 -4.07 17.76
C LEU A 272 -2.67 -4.31 19.27
N GLU A 273 -3.79 -3.86 19.85
CA GLU A 273 -4.14 -4.10 21.25
C GLU A 273 -4.40 -5.57 21.56
N ASN A 274 -4.91 -6.33 20.59
CA ASN A 274 -5.30 -7.75 20.76
C ASN A 274 -4.25 -8.74 20.23
N THR A 275 -2.98 -8.34 20.12
CA THR A 275 -1.88 -9.22 19.70
C THR A 275 -0.60 -8.92 20.48
N ASP A 276 0.20 -9.96 20.72
CA ASP A 276 1.56 -9.83 21.27
C ASP A 276 2.60 -9.60 20.15
N LEU A 277 2.16 -9.50 18.88
CA LEU A 277 3.03 -9.34 17.73
C LEU A 277 3.27 -7.86 17.42
N SER A 278 4.52 -7.48 17.25
CA SER A 278 4.91 -6.15 16.83
C SER A 278 5.13 -6.06 15.32
N VAL A 279 4.79 -4.92 14.72
CA VAL A 279 5.27 -4.54 13.40
C VAL A 279 6.74 -4.17 13.53
N LYS A 280 7.63 -4.76 12.73
CA LYS A 280 9.08 -4.49 12.83
C LYS A 280 9.44 -3.13 12.23
N PHE A 281 8.86 -2.81 11.09
CA PHE A 281 8.93 -1.46 10.52
C PHE A 281 7.72 -1.22 9.61
N TRP A 282 7.18 -0.02 9.70
CA TRP A 282 6.11 0.46 8.83
C TRP A 282 6.57 1.70 8.06
N TYR A 283 6.94 1.49 6.80
CA TYR A 283 7.32 2.55 5.87
C TYR A 283 6.08 3.14 5.20
N ASN A 284 6.00 4.47 5.15
CA ASN A 284 4.97 5.22 4.44
C ASN A 284 5.61 6.24 3.51
N GLY A 285 5.12 6.34 2.29
CA GLY A 285 5.66 7.28 1.30
C GLY A 285 4.59 7.88 0.41
N THR A 286 4.71 9.18 0.15
CA THR A 286 3.89 9.93 -0.82
C THR A 286 4.75 11.00 -1.49
N GLY A 287 4.14 11.85 -2.32
CA GLY A 287 4.85 12.95 -2.97
C GLY A 287 4.06 14.25 -2.92
N THR A 288 4.75 15.38 -3.04
CA THR A 288 4.12 16.71 -2.98
C THR A 288 3.17 16.99 -4.15
N GLY A 289 3.27 16.23 -5.26
CA GLY A 289 2.36 16.28 -6.41
C GLY A 289 1.33 15.15 -6.46
N ASP A 290 1.24 14.33 -5.40
CA ASP A 290 0.38 13.16 -5.36
C ASP A 290 -1.01 13.51 -4.79
N PHE A 291 -2.08 13.22 -5.55
CA PHE A 291 -3.44 13.46 -5.07
C PHE A 291 -3.81 12.67 -3.80
N ALA A 292 -3.08 11.61 -3.48
CA ALA A 292 -3.27 10.82 -2.27
C ALA A 292 -2.54 11.42 -1.04
N ALA A 293 -1.73 12.46 -1.22
CA ALA A 293 -0.86 13.01 -0.18
C ALA A 293 -1.65 13.49 1.03
N GLU A 294 -2.73 14.24 0.82
CA GLU A 294 -3.56 14.76 1.92
C GLU A 294 -4.06 13.64 2.83
N ASN A 295 -4.68 12.61 2.25
CA ASN A 295 -5.19 11.48 3.02
C ASN A 295 -4.07 10.71 3.72
N HIS A 296 -2.93 10.53 3.06
CA HIS A 296 -1.80 9.79 3.63
C HIS A 296 -1.18 10.53 4.81
N LEU A 297 -1.01 11.85 4.70
CA LEU A 297 -0.45 12.67 5.78
C LEU A 297 -1.42 12.86 6.95
N ASN A 298 -2.71 13.00 6.68
CA ASN A 298 -3.72 13.01 7.75
C ASN A 298 -3.73 11.69 8.52
N PHE A 299 -3.60 10.56 7.82
CA PHE A 299 -3.47 9.26 8.45
C PHE A 299 -2.19 9.13 9.28
N HIS A 300 -1.05 9.65 8.79
CA HIS A 300 0.19 9.74 9.55
C HIS A 300 0.01 10.49 10.86
N ASN A 301 -0.58 11.69 10.80
CA ASN A 301 -0.83 12.51 11.99
C ASN A 301 -1.72 11.77 13.01
N GLU A 302 -2.76 11.08 12.53
CA GLU A 302 -3.65 10.28 13.39
C GLU A 302 -2.90 9.08 13.99
N ALA A 303 -2.11 8.36 13.20
CA ALA A 303 -1.31 7.23 13.67
C ALA A 303 -0.33 7.64 14.77
N MET A 304 0.40 8.73 14.59
CA MET A 304 1.33 9.25 15.61
C MET A 304 0.62 9.72 16.88
N ALA A 305 -0.60 10.22 16.75
CA ALA A 305 -1.39 10.62 17.92
C ALA A 305 -2.02 9.44 18.68
N ARG A 306 -2.41 8.37 18.01
CA ARG A 306 -3.21 7.28 18.59
C ARG A 306 -2.43 5.98 18.80
N LEU A 307 -1.36 5.75 18.04
CA LEU A 307 -0.60 4.49 18.03
C LEU A 307 0.85 4.68 18.50
N SER A 308 1.12 5.74 19.28
CA SER A 308 2.46 6.03 19.82
C SER A 308 3.02 4.95 20.73
N ASP A 309 2.17 4.08 21.28
CA ASP A 309 2.61 2.93 22.07
C ASP A 309 3.17 1.79 21.20
N TYR A 310 2.88 1.79 19.91
CA TYR A 310 3.29 0.75 18.94
C TYR A 310 4.30 1.26 17.92
N PHE A 311 4.24 2.55 17.59
CA PHE A 311 5.07 3.15 16.54
C PHE A 311 5.79 4.39 17.02
N THR A 312 7.09 4.41 16.81
CA THR A 312 7.94 5.58 17.02
C THR A 312 8.52 6.01 15.67
N ASP A 313 8.19 7.24 15.25
CA ASP A 313 8.72 7.81 14.01
C ASP A 313 10.27 7.92 14.10
N GLY A 314 10.95 7.37 13.12
CA GLY A 314 12.42 7.26 13.10
C GLY A 314 12.99 5.95 13.67
N GLU A 315 12.19 5.12 14.35
CA GLU A 315 12.61 3.82 14.89
C GLU A 315 12.00 2.63 14.14
N ASN A 316 10.68 2.46 14.22
CA ASN A 316 9.94 1.41 13.54
C ASN A 316 8.82 1.92 12.62
N TYR A 317 8.81 3.22 12.38
CA TYR A 317 7.92 3.92 11.49
C TYR A 317 8.66 5.02 10.73
N ALA A 318 8.27 5.28 9.50
CA ALA A 318 8.73 6.46 8.76
C ALA A 318 7.63 6.97 7.82
N MET A 319 7.54 8.31 7.68
CA MET A 319 6.72 8.99 6.68
C MET A 319 7.59 9.84 5.79
N ILE A 320 7.74 9.47 4.52
CA ILE A 320 8.61 10.17 3.57
C ILE A 320 7.75 10.86 2.50
N VAL A 321 7.91 12.18 2.39
CA VAL A 321 7.28 12.99 1.34
C VAL A 321 8.35 13.36 0.33
N LYS A 322 8.17 12.90 -0.92
CA LYS A 322 9.11 13.15 -2.01
C LYS A 322 8.78 14.46 -2.73
N ASP A 323 9.77 15.34 -2.86
CA ASP A 323 9.62 16.59 -3.58
C ASP A 323 9.33 16.34 -5.08
N GLY A 324 8.25 16.92 -5.59
CA GLY A 324 7.77 16.73 -6.96
C GLY A 324 7.18 15.35 -7.25
N GLY A 325 7.14 14.43 -6.28
CA GLY A 325 6.58 13.09 -6.47
C GLY A 325 5.09 13.14 -6.78
N ALA A 326 4.67 12.52 -7.89
CA ALA A 326 3.29 12.38 -8.30
C ALA A 326 2.75 10.97 -8.00
N HIS A 327 1.49 10.71 -8.39
CA HIS A 327 0.87 9.38 -8.28
C HIS A 327 1.30 8.48 -9.43
N ASP A 328 2.59 8.19 -9.53
CA ASP A 328 3.19 7.49 -10.65
C ASP A 328 4.38 6.60 -10.25
N TYR A 329 4.84 5.80 -11.22
CA TYR A 329 5.94 4.87 -11.02
C TYR A 329 7.24 5.56 -10.60
N ALA A 330 7.54 6.77 -11.11
CA ALA A 330 8.77 7.48 -10.76
C ALA A 330 8.84 7.81 -9.26
N SER A 331 7.68 8.05 -8.63
CA SER A 331 7.56 8.20 -7.19
C SER A 331 7.65 6.86 -6.45
N TRP A 332 6.94 5.83 -6.92
CA TRP A 332 6.83 4.55 -6.22
C TRP A 332 8.11 3.71 -6.23
N ILE A 333 8.94 3.83 -7.26
CA ILE A 333 10.24 3.15 -7.28
C ILE A 333 11.20 3.71 -6.21
N VAL A 334 11.06 4.99 -5.86
CA VAL A 334 11.79 5.61 -4.73
C VAL A 334 11.25 5.10 -3.39
N ASP A 335 9.94 4.86 -3.28
CA ASP A 335 9.37 4.25 -2.08
C ASP A 335 9.85 2.81 -1.88
N LEU A 336 9.94 2.03 -2.95
CA LEU A 336 10.52 0.68 -2.89
C LEU A 336 11.98 0.72 -2.41
N TYR A 337 12.79 1.61 -2.99
CA TYR A 337 14.17 1.82 -2.54
C TYR A 337 14.21 2.16 -1.05
N ASN A 338 13.45 3.13 -0.61
CA ASN A 338 13.42 3.57 0.79
C ASN A 338 12.98 2.46 1.75
N SER A 339 11.95 1.69 1.39
CA SER A 339 11.48 0.56 2.22
C SER A 339 12.57 -0.47 2.41
N LEU A 340 13.32 -0.80 1.36
CA LEU A 340 14.40 -1.79 1.41
C LEU A 340 15.61 -1.32 2.21
N LEU A 341 15.77 -0.01 2.46
CA LEU A 341 16.79 0.48 3.38
C LEU A 341 16.52 0.10 4.85
N VAL A 342 15.28 -0.21 5.19
CA VAL A 342 14.85 -0.48 6.57
C VAL A 342 14.29 -1.88 6.78
N PHE A 343 13.80 -2.55 5.73
CA PHE A 343 13.28 -3.90 5.85
C PHE A 343 14.38 -4.91 6.14
N PHE A 344 14.07 -5.86 7.00
CA PHE A 344 14.94 -6.96 7.39
C PHE A 344 16.24 -6.55 8.11
N LYS A 345 16.21 -5.41 8.82
CA LYS A 345 17.36 -4.88 9.59
C LYS A 345 17.30 -5.27 11.07
#